data_7bab2174afc1488c8ecaed7abb9935f0
#
_entry.id   7bab2174afc1488c8ecaed7abb9935f0
#
_cell.length_a   1.000
_cell.length_b   1.000
_cell.length_c   1.000
_cell.angle_alpha   90.00
_cell.angle_beta   90.00
_cell.angle_gamma   90.00
#
_symmetry.space_group_name_H-M   'P 1'
#
loop_
_entity.id
_entity.type
_entity.pdbx_description
1 polymer ?
#
loop_
_entity_poly.entity_id
_entity_poly.type
_entity_poly.pdbx_seq_one_letter_code
_entity_poly.pdbx_strand_id
1 'polypeptide(L)'
;MIVRKREDRTIRFYSENFSKLGVIETSLDDLVYSEKAGWTNYPKGVMWAMEGRGYKIPTGMDILIYGTIPNGSGLSSSASLEVLTGLAVRDLFGFEGISMIDLALIGQYSENNFNGCNCGIMDQFAVAMGKKDHAIFLDTSDLSYEYASVKLENAKIVITNSKVKHSLVDSAYNDRRNECETALKELQTCLLYTSD
;
A
#
# COMPACT_ATOMS: atom_id res chain seq x y z
N MET A 1 -12.84 6.56 -3.58
CA MET A 1 -12.11 7.84 -3.61
C MET A 1 -12.73 8.73 -4.65
N ILE A 2 -12.82 10.04 -4.40
CA ILE A 2 -13.16 11.06 -5.38
C ILE A 2 -11.99 12.02 -5.44
N VAL A 3 -11.54 12.35 -6.64
CA VAL A 3 -10.39 13.24 -6.86
C VAL A 3 -10.74 14.34 -7.86
N ARG A 4 -10.14 15.51 -7.67
CA ARG A 4 -10.29 16.66 -8.56
C ARG A 4 -8.95 17.38 -8.67
N LYS A 5 -8.53 17.70 -9.92
CA LYS A 5 -7.34 18.53 -10.17
C LYS A 5 -7.52 19.94 -9.58
N ARG A 6 -6.42 20.51 -9.13
CA ARG A 6 -6.29 21.91 -8.75
C ARG A 6 -5.42 22.65 -9.77
N GLU A 7 -5.37 23.96 -9.67
CA GLU A 7 -4.49 24.80 -10.50
C GLU A 7 -3.13 25.08 -9.81
N ASP A 8 -3.10 24.92 -8.49
CA ASP A 8 -1.89 25.06 -7.67
C ASP A 8 -1.24 23.68 -7.37
N ARG A 9 -0.20 23.66 -6.55
CA ARG A 9 0.49 22.42 -6.15
C ARG A 9 0.07 21.92 -4.75
N THR A 10 -1.04 22.42 -4.23
CA THR A 10 -1.60 21.99 -2.94
C THR A 10 -2.38 20.67 -3.09
N ILE A 11 -2.17 19.76 -2.15
CA ILE A 11 -3.00 18.56 -2.00
C ILE A 11 -3.87 18.74 -0.77
N ARG A 12 -5.17 18.51 -0.90
CA ARG A 12 -6.12 18.55 0.20
C ARG A 12 -6.74 17.18 0.36
N PHE A 13 -6.59 16.63 1.55
CA PHE A 13 -7.14 15.34 1.93
C PHE A 13 -8.32 15.50 2.88
N TYR A 14 -9.38 14.79 2.62
CA TYR A 14 -10.47 14.57 3.56
C TYR A 14 -10.86 13.11 3.59
N SER A 15 -11.03 12.55 4.78
CA SER A 15 -11.53 11.18 4.95
C SER A 15 -12.76 11.18 5.84
N GLU A 16 -13.84 10.60 5.34
CA GLU A 16 -15.07 10.39 6.12
C GLU A 16 -14.83 9.45 7.30
N ASN A 17 -13.88 8.50 7.17
CA ASN A 17 -13.48 7.62 8.27
C ASN A 17 -12.78 8.36 9.42
N PHE A 18 -12.21 9.53 9.13
CA PHE A 18 -11.49 10.41 10.06
C PHE A 18 -12.02 11.84 10.02
N SER A 19 -13.34 12.00 9.88
CA SER A 19 -14.01 13.31 9.68
C SER A 19 -13.67 14.36 10.75
N LYS A 20 -13.35 13.91 11.98
CA LYS A 20 -12.92 14.79 13.09
C LYS A 20 -11.60 15.53 12.82
N LEU A 21 -10.75 15.01 11.93
CA LEU A 21 -9.49 15.66 11.56
C LEU A 21 -9.70 16.81 10.56
N GLY A 22 -10.89 16.90 9.96
CA GLY A 22 -11.17 17.90 8.94
C GLY A 22 -10.34 17.71 7.67
N VAL A 23 -10.08 18.81 6.97
CA VAL A 23 -9.23 18.84 5.78
C VAL A 23 -7.78 18.96 6.20
N ILE A 24 -6.94 18.07 5.69
CA ILE A 24 -5.48 18.10 5.88
C ILE A 24 -4.85 18.57 4.57
N GLU A 25 -3.97 19.57 4.64
CA GLU A 25 -3.30 20.13 3.47
C GLU A 25 -1.80 19.85 3.49
N THR A 26 -1.24 19.62 2.32
CA THR A 26 0.21 19.52 2.08
C THR A 26 0.53 20.02 0.67
N SER A 27 1.82 20.17 0.36
CA SER A 27 2.27 20.52 -0.98
C SER A 27 2.85 19.31 -1.71
N LEU A 28 2.67 19.25 -3.05
CA LEU A 28 3.42 18.34 -3.91
C LEU A 28 4.93 18.61 -3.87
N ASP A 29 5.34 19.82 -3.53
CA ASP A 29 6.75 20.21 -3.44
C ASP A 29 7.40 19.79 -2.10
N ASP A 30 6.58 19.29 -1.14
CA ASP A 30 7.02 18.87 0.19
C ASP A 30 6.37 17.53 0.59
N LEU A 31 6.63 16.49 -0.20
CA LEU A 31 6.17 15.13 0.07
C LEU A 31 7.13 14.44 1.04
N VAL A 32 7.04 14.80 2.32
CA VAL A 32 7.85 14.20 3.39
C VAL A 32 6.97 13.48 4.41
N TYR A 33 7.54 12.44 5.02
CA TYR A 33 6.89 11.73 6.12
C TYR A 33 6.78 12.64 7.35
N SER A 34 5.65 12.56 8.04
CA SER A 34 5.45 13.22 9.32
C SER A 34 4.48 12.42 10.18
N GLU A 35 4.84 12.13 11.42
CA GLU A 35 3.93 11.46 12.36
C GLU A 35 2.59 12.20 12.51
N LYS A 36 2.63 13.52 12.52
CA LYS A 36 1.44 14.38 12.64
C LYS A 36 0.48 14.25 11.45
N ALA A 37 0.99 13.86 10.29
CA ALA A 37 0.19 13.66 9.09
C ALA A 37 -0.70 12.40 9.16
N GLY A 38 -0.38 11.46 10.06
CA GLY A 38 -1.15 10.25 10.28
C GLY A 38 -1.41 9.47 8.99
N TRP A 39 -2.67 9.16 8.73
CA TRP A 39 -3.08 8.37 7.58
C TRP A 39 -2.73 8.99 6.21
N THR A 40 -2.53 10.31 6.15
CA THR A 40 -2.19 10.97 4.87
C THR A 40 -0.76 10.66 4.40
N ASN A 41 0.08 10.04 5.24
CA ASN A 41 1.39 9.57 4.84
C ASN A 41 1.30 8.48 3.75
N TYR A 42 0.27 7.62 3.76
CA TYR A 42 0.09 6.59 2.74
C TYR A 42 -0.09 7.20 1.34
N PRO A 43 -1.08 8.06 1.07
CA PRO A 43 -1.19 8.69 -0.24
C PRO A 43 -0.02 9.62 -0.58
N LYS A 44 0.58 10.32 0.38
CA LYS A 44 1.80 11.11 0.14
C LYS A 44 2.97 10.25 -0.32
N GLY A 45 3.19 9.12 0.34
CA GLY A 45 4.25 8.18 -0.01
C GLY A 45 4.10 7.60 -1.40
N VAL A 46 2.87 7.30 -1.82
CA VAL A 46 2.59 6.84 -3.19
C VAL A 46 2.93 7.92 -4.22
N MET A 47 2.50 9.17 -4.00
CA MET A 47 2.84 10.28 -4.90
C MET A 47 4.35 10.53 -4.94
N TRP A 48 5.03 10.48 -3.79
CA TRP A 48 6.48 10.56 -3.70
C TRP A 48 7.17 9.44 -4.51
N ALA A 49 6.69 8.20 -4.39
CA ALA A 49 7.23 7.06 -5.12
C ALA A 49 7.00 7.17 -6.63
N MET A 50 5.85 7.70 -7.06
CA MET A 50 5.55 7.96 -8.47
C MET A 50 6.46 9.07 -9.02
N GLU A 51 6.62 10.18 -8.31
CA GLU A 51 7.54 11.28 -8.68
C GLU A 51 8.99 10.78 -8.82
N GLY A 52 9.44 9.93 -7.88
CA GLY A 52 10.78 9.32 -7.91
C GLY A 52 10.99 8.39 -9.11
N ARG A 53 9.94 7.80 -9.65
CA ARG A 53 9.96 6.97 -10.87
C ARG A 53 9.79 7.78 -12.16
N GLY A 54 9.73 9.12 -12.06
CA GLY A 54 9.63 10.00 -13.22
C GLY A 54 8.21 10.37 -13.65
N TYR A 55 7.17 9.88 -12.95
CA TYR A 55 5.79 10.28 -13.18
C TYR A 55 5.51 11.63 -12.52
N LYS A 56 5.87 12.72 -13.20
CA LYS A 56 5.75 14.07 -12.66
C LYS A 56 4.30 14.52 -12.56
N ILE A 57 3.83 14.73 -11.34
CA ILE A 57 2.47 15.19 -11.05
C ILE A 57 2.42 16.71 -11.24
N PRO A 58 1.70 17.21 -12.26
CA PRO A 58 1.84 18.61 -12.67
C PRO A 58 1.16 19.59 -11.73
N THR A 59 0.05 19.19 -11.10
CA THR A 59 -0.74 20.04 -10.21
C THR A 59 -1.20 19.29 -8.99
N GLY A 60 -1.58 20.02 -7.95
CA GLY A 60 -2.22 19.47 -6.76
C GLY A 60 -3.62 18.89 -7.04
N MET A 61 -4.23 18.37 -6.00
CA MET A 61 -5.56 17.75 -6.10
C MET A 61 -6.32 17.83 -4.78
N ASP A 62 -7.64 17.85 -4.87
CA ASP A 62 -8.54 17.58 -3.75
C ASP A 62 -8.87 16.09 -3.76
N ILE A 63 -8.75 15.44 -2.60
CA ILE A 63 -8.94 14.00 -2.44
C ILE A 63 -9.94 13.75 -1.31
N LEU A 64 -11.07 13.12 -1.63
CA LEU A 64 -12.05 12.65 -0.66
C LEU A 64 -12.04 11.13 -0.63
N ILE A 65 -11.91 10.57 0.59
CA ILE A 65 -11.79 9.12 0.81
C ILE A 65 -12.89 8.66 1.75
N TYR A 66 -13.49 7.54 1.40
CA TYR A 66 -14.33 6.74 2.28
C TYR A 66 -13.99 5.26 2.07
N GLY A 67 -13.70 4.54 3.14
CA GLY A 67 -13.39 3.12 3.12
C GLY A 67 -14.29 2.33 4.07
N THR A 68 -14.63 1.11 3.68
CA THR A 68 -15.40 0.16 4.49
C THR A 68 -14.51 -0.91 5.12
N ILE A 69 -13.24 -0.97 4.74
CA ILE A 69 -12.25 -1.88 5.37
C ILE A 69 -11.95 -1.34 6.77
N PRO A 70 -12.11 -2.13 7.83
CA PRO A 70 -11.81 -1.68 9.18
C PRO A 70 -10.34 -1.31 9.33
N ASN A 71 -10.05 -0.09 9.81
CA ASN A 71 -8.68 0.37 10.01
C ASN A 71 -7.99 -0.37 11.17
N GLY A 72 -6.72 -0.73 10.98
CA GLY A 72 -5.91 -1.39 12.01
C GLY A 72 -6.40 -2.79 12.40
N SER A 73 -7.07 -3.49 11.50
CA SER A 73 -7.62 -4.83 11.71
C SER A 73 -6.84 -5.95 11.02
N GLY A 74 -5.70 -5.64 10.39
CA GLY A 74 -4.93 -6.61 9.61
C GLY A 74 -5.58 -6.99 8.26
N LEU A 75 -6.50 -6.16 7.74
CA LEU A 75 -7.19 -6.38 6.47
C LEU A 75 -6.67 -5.49 5.35
N SER A 76 -5.40 -5.15 5.37
CA SER A 76 -4.68 -4.44 4.30
C SER A 76 -5.28 -3.07 3.95
N SER A 77 -5.80 -2.32 4.93
CA SER A 77 -6.38 -1.00 4.68
C SER A 77 -5.36 0.02 4.15
N SER A 78 -4.08 -0.06 4.56
CA SER A 78 -2.98 0.76 4.03
C SER A 78 -2.74 0.46 2.56
N ALA A 79 -2.51 -0.80 2.20
CA ALA A 79 -2.28 -1.23 0.83
C ALA A 79 -3.46 -0.87 -0.10
N SER A 80 -4.71 -0.99 0.41
CA SER A 80 -5.90 -0.56 -0.33
C SER A 80 -5.87 0.95 -0.64
N LEU A 81 -5.47 1.77 0.33
CA LEU A 81 -5.36 3.22 0.14
C LEU A 81 -4.21 3.57 -0.81
N GLU A 82 -3.08 2.87 -0.71
CA GLU A 82 -1.91 3.08 -1.57
C GLU A 82 -2.20 2.77 -3.03
N VAL A 83 -2.71 1.55 -3.32
CA VAL A 83 -3.05 1.14 -4.68
C VAL A 83 -4.14 2.04 -5.27
N LEU A 84 -5.17 2.38 -4.49
CA LEU A 84 -6.23 3.28 -4.92
C LEU A 84 -5.71 4.69 -5.22
N THR A 85 -4.73 5.19 -4.45
CA THR A 85 -4.10 6.50 -4.69
C THR A 85 -3.30 6.47 -5.99
N GLY A 86 -2.47 5.45 -6.19
CA GLY A 86 -1.71 5.29 -7.42
C GLY A 86 -2.61 5.20 -8.65
N LEU A 87 -3.69 4.43 -8.57
CA LEU A 87 -4.70 4.32 -9.61
C LEU A 87 -5.36 5.68 -9.92
N ALA A 88 -5.77 6.40 -8.88
CA ALA A 88 -6.42 7.69 -9.04
C ALA A 88 -5.49 8.74 -9.66
N VAL A 89 -4.21 8.79 -9.24
CA VAL A 89 -3.20 9.68 -9.81
C VAL A 89 -2.89 9.31 -11.26
N ARG A 90 -2.71 8.00 -11.54
CA ARG A 90 -2.50 7.50 -12.90
C ARG A 90 -3.61 7.97 -13.84
N ASP A 91 -4.86 7.71 -13.48
CA ASP A 91 -6.02 7.99 -14.32
C ASP A 91 -6.28 9.51 -14.42
N LEU A 92 -6.11 10.25 -13.31
CA LEU A 92 -6.32 11.69 -13.27
C LEU A 92 -5.35 12.45 -14.19
N PHE A 93 -4.07 12.03 -14.24
CA PHE A 93 -3.03 12.72 -15.00
C PHE A 93 -2.66 12.02 -16.31
N GLY A 94 -3.28 10.88 -16.63
CA GLY A 94 -3.06 10.16 -17.89
C GLY A 94 -1.68 9.52 -17.96
N PHE A 95 -1.16 8.96 -16.88
CA PHE A 95 0.10 8.22 -16.90
C PHE A 95 -0.10 6.84 -17.51
N GLU A 96 -0.09 6.81 -18.84
CA GLU A 96 -0.19 5.56 -19.59
C GLU A 96 1.01 4.65 -19.33
N GLY A 97 0.79 3.34 -19.39
CA GLY A 97 1.84 2.34 -19.20
C GLY A 97 2.08 1.89 -17.76
N ILE A 98 1.43 2.48 -16.76
CA ILE A 98 1.47 1.96 -15.38
C ILE A 98 0.45 0.81 -15.24
N SER A 99 0.93 -0.41 -15.12
CA SER A 99 0.07 -1.58 -14.89
C SER A 99 -0.45 -1.65 -13.45
N MET A 100 -1.39 -2.56 -13.17
CA MET A 100 -1.82 -2.82 -11.80
C MET A 100 -0.71 -3.43 -10.93
N ILE A 101 0.18 -4.22 -11.54
CA ILE A 101 1.38 -4.76 -10.86
C ILE A 101 2.34 -3.61 -10.51
N ASP A 102 2.55 -2.66 -11.42
CA ASP A 102 3.36 -1.47 -11.12
C ASP A 102 2.77 -0.65 -9.95
N LEU A 103 1.45 -0.53 -9.87
CA LEU A 103 0.78 0.13 -8.75
C LEU A 103 1.00 -0.62 -7.42
N ALA A 104 0.99 -1.96 -7.44
CA ALA A 104 1.33 -2.76 -6.27
C ALA A 104 2.78 -2.53 -5.83
N LEU A 105 3.72 -2.52 -6.78
CA LEU A 105 5.14 -2.24 -6.52
C LEU A 105 5.39 -0.80 -6.04
N ILE A 106 4.64 0.18 -6.54
CA ILE A 106 4.71 1.57 -6.07
C ILE A 106 4.19 1.65 -4.63
N GLY A 107 3.08 0.99 -4.31
CA GLY A 107 2.53 0.94 -2.95
C GLY A 107 3.51 0.29 -1.97
N GLN A 108 4.04 -0.88 -2.30
CA GLN A 108 5.06 -1.55 -1.46
C GLN A 108 6.30 -0.66 -1.26
N TYR A 109 6.79 -0.03 -2.31
CA TYR A 109 7.95 0.86 -2.23
C TYR A 109 7.68 2.06 -1.31
N SER A 110 6.47 2.63 -1.40
CA SER A 110 5.99 3.68 -0.50
C SER A 110 5.94 3.20 0.95
N GLU A 111 5.37 2.03 1.22
CA GLU A 111 5.28 1.47 2.57
C GLU A 111 6.67 1.26 3.17
N ASN A 112 7.60 0.69 2.41
CA ASN A 112 8.95 0.37 2.88
C ASN A 112 9.83 1.61 3.08
N ASN A 113 9.83 2.53 2.12
CA ASN A 113 10.82 3.61 2.06
C ASN A 113 10.31 4.97 2.54
N PHE A 114 9.00 5.17 2.54
CA PHE A 114 8.40 6.41 3.02
C PHE A 114 7.75 6.24 4.39
N ASN A 115 7.02 5.15 4.60
CA ASN A 115 6.33 4.86 5.87
C ASN A 115 7.19 4.05 6.85
N GLY A 116 8.28 3.41 6.39
CA GLY A 116 9.25 2.69 7.23
C GLY A 116 8.81 1.29 7.67
N CYS A 117 7.85 0.67 6.98
CA CYS A 117 7.42 -0.70 7.24
C CYS A 117 7.98 -1.65 6.17
N ASN A 118 8.94 -2.52 6.50
CA ASN A 118 9.60 -3.45 5.58
C ASN A 118 8.71 -4.63 5.19
N CYS A 119 7.52 -4.34 4.65
CA CYS A 119 6.55 -5.36 4.24
C CYS A 119 6.91 -6.06 2.92
N GLY A 120 6.41 -7.29 2.75
CA GLY A 120 6.36 -7.96 1.44
C GLY A 120 5.27 -7.37 0.54
N ILE A 121 5.20 -7.86 -0.71
CA ILE A 121 4.26 -7.33 -1.73
C ILE A 121 2.83 -7.85 -1.59
N MET A 122 2.58 -8.84 -0.74
CA MET A 122 1.34 -9.62 -0.70
C MET A 122 0.08 -8.74 -0.66
N ASP A 123 0.04 -7.76 0.22
CA ASP A 123 -1.15 -6.95 0.46
C ASP A 123 -1.47 -6.05 -0.73
N GLN A 124 -0.46 -5.35 -1.25
CA GLN A 124 -0.62 -4.47 -2.40
C GLN A 124 -0.96 -5.28 -3.67
N PHE A 125 -0.34 -6.46 -3.83
CA PHE A 125 -0.62 -7.33 -4.96
C PHE A 125 -2.04 -7.90 -4.90
N ALA A 126 -2.47 -8.37 -3.73
CA ALA A 126 -3.82 -8.88 -3.53
C ALA A 126 -4.90 -7.82 -3.80
N VAL A 127 -4.64 -6.57 -3.38
CA VAL A 127 -5.56 -5.44 -3.67
C VAL A 127 -5.57 -5.09 -5.16
N ALA A 128 -4.40 -5.01 -5.79
CA ALA A 128 -4.28 -4.60 -7.19
C ALA A 128 -4.84 -5.65 -8.16
N MET A 129 -4.59 -6.94 -7.88
CA MET A 129 -4.86 -8.05 -8.79
C MET A 129 -6.04 -8.91 -8.35
N GLY A 130 -6.74 -8.54 -7.26
CA GLY A 130 -7.88 -9.31 -6.73
C GLY A 130 -8.98 -9.54 -7.77
N LYS A 131 -9.49 -10.77 -7.84
CA LYS A 131 -10.56 -11.19 -8.73
C LYS A 131 -11.65 -11.87 -7.94
N LYS A 132 -12.92 -11.52 -8.21
CA LYS A 132 -14.07 -12.14 -7.54
C LYS A 132 -14.03 -13.66 -7.67
N ASP A 133 -14.30 -14.35 -6.56
CA ASP A 133 -14.37 -15.81 -6.44
C ASP A 133 -13.07 -16.54 -6.84
N HIS A 134 -11.91 -15.85 -6.68
CA HIS A 134 -10.60 -16.43 -6.94
C HIS A 134 -9.62 -16.08 -5.81
N ALA A 135 -8.74 -17.02 -5.51
CA ALA A 135 -7.50 -16.79 -4.83
C ALA A 135 -6.38 -16.52 -5.84
N ILE A 136 -5.33 -15.86 -5.40
CA ILE A 136 -4.11 -15.65 -6.18
C ILE A 136 -3.03 -16.55 -5.61
N PHE A 137 -2.47 -17.42 -6.44
CA PHE A 137 -1.22 -18.10 -6.16
C PHE A 137 -0.09 -17.25 -6.76
N LEU A 138 0.73 -16.65 -5.90
CA LEU A 138 1.75 -15.68 -6.26
C LEU A 138 3.13 -16.21 -5.91
N ASP A 139 4.05 -16.26 -6.90
CA ASP A 139 5.48 -16.36 -6.64
C ASP A 139 6.03 -14.95 -6.42
N THR A 140 6.51 -14.68 -5.20
CA THR A 140 7.02 -13.35 -4.84
C THR A 140 8.43 -13.07 -5.35
N SER A 141 9.11 -14.07 -5.93
CA SER A 141 10.47 -13.92 -6.47
C SER A 141 10.47 -13.24 -7.84
N ASP A 142 9.48 -13.56 -8.69
CA ASP A 142 9.36 -13.05 -10.06
C ASP A 142 8.01 -12.40 -10.37
N LEU A 143 7.08 -12.39 -9.39
CA LEU A 143 5.71 -11.90 -9.49
C LEU A 143 4.85 -12.66 -10.50
N SER A 144 5.24 -13.87 -10.87
CA SER A 144 4.36 -14.77 -11.61
C SER A 144 3.17 -15.17 -10.73
N TYR A 145 2.00 -15.26 -11.31
CA TYR A 145 0.80 -15.58 -10.55
C TYR A 145 -0.24 -16.34 -11.36
N GLU A 146 -1.06 -17.10 -10.65
CA GLU A 146 -2.20 -17.82 -11.21
C GLU A 146 -3.45 -17.57 -10.37
N TYR A 147 -4.61 -17.58 -11.02
CA TYR A 147 -5.89 -17.53 -10.33
C TYR A 147 -6.43 -18.92 -10.06
N ALA A 148 -6.64 -19.25 -8.80
CA ALA A 148 -7.34 -20.45 -8.36
C ALA A 148 -8.80 -20.13 -8.03
N SER A 149 -9.76 -20.81 -8.65
CA SER A 149 -11.18 -20.62 -8.35
C SER A 149 -11.50 -21.05 -6.92
N VAL A 150 -12.16 -20.17 -6.16
CA VAL A 150 -12.63 -20.44 -4.79
C VAL A 150 -14.15 -20.51 -4.79
N LYS A 151 -14.69 -21.74 -4.80
CA LYS A 151 -16.13 -21.99 -4.71
C LYS A 151 -16.43 -22.61 -3.35
N LEU A 152 -17.03 -21.83 -2.47
CA LEU A 152 -17.40 -22.25 -1.12
C LEU A 152 -18.88 -22.61 -1.08
N GLU A 153 -19.26 -23.81 -1.58
CA GLU A 153 -20.67 -24.23 -1.67
C GLU A 153 -21.30 -24.42 -0.29
N ASN A 154 -20.58 -25.05 0.65
CA ASN A 154 -21.08 -25.37 1.99
C ASN A 154 -20.19 -24.80 3.13
N ALA A 155 -19.37 -23.79 2.83
CA ALA A 155 -18.48 -23.16 3.79
C ALA A 155 -18.53 -21.64 3.64
N LYS A 156 -18.09 -20.93 4.69
CA LYS A 156 -17.92 -19.48 4.72
C LYS A 156 -16.59 -19.15 5.36
N ILE A 157 -15.94 -18.11 4.85
CA ILE A 157 -14.80 -17.50 5.52
C ILE A 157 -15.34 -16.53 6.56
N VAL A 158 -14.97 -16.73 7.83
CA VAL A 158 -15.34 -15.85 8.92
C VAL A 158 -14.12 -15.05 9.35
N ILE A 159 -14.23 -13.72 9.30
CA ILE A 159 -13.20 -12.81 9.75
C ILE A 159 -13.66 -12.17 11.04
N THR A 160 -12.87 -12.35 12.12
CA THR A 160 -13.19 -11.78 13.43
C THR A 160 -12.22 -10.66 13.76
N ASN A 161 -12.72 -9.44 13.91
CA ASN A 161 -11.93 -8.31 14.35
C ASN A 161 -11.84 -8.30 15.90
N SER A 162 -10.64 -8.51 16.43
CA SER A 162 -10.37 -8.52 17.88
C SER A 162 -10.49 -7.14 18.53
N LYS A 163 -10.61 -6.05 17.73
CA LYS A 163 -10.58 -4.65 18.19
C LYS A 163 -9.24 -4.22 18.82
N VAL A 164 -8.23 -5.06 18.81
CA VAL A 164 -6.86 -4.67 19.19
C VAL A 164 -6.26 -3.92 18.03
N LYS A 165 -5.90 -2.65 18.25
CA LYS A 165 -5.27 -1.84 17.21
C LYS A 165 -3.85 -2.34 16.97
N HIS A 166 -3.52 -2.57 15.71
CA HIS A 166 -2.17 -2.83 15.25
C HIS A 166 -1.71 -1.62 14.42
N SER A 167 -0.60 -1.00 14.84
CA SER A 167 0.16 -0.09 13.99
C SER A 167 1.26 -0.92 13.33
N LEU A 168 1.34 -0.93 12.00
CA LEU A 168 2.40 -1.67 11.29
C LEU A 168 3.78 -1.11 11.63
N VAL A 169 3.89 0.20 11.84
CA VAL A 169 5.15 0.89 12.18
C VAL A 169 5.60 0.60 13.61
N ASP A 170 4.64 0.48 14.55
CA ASP A 170 4.90 0.18 15.97
C ASP A 170 4.84 -1.33 16.26
N SER A 171 4.61 -2.15 15.25
CA SER A 171 4.52 -3.60 15.42
C SER A 171 5.93 -4.21 15.40
N ALA A 172 6.04 -5.40 16.03
CA ALA A 172 7.24 -6.24 15.92
C ALA A 172 7.52 -6.76 14.49
N TYR A 173 6.85 -6.22 13.45
CA TYR A 173 6.98 -6.68 12.07
C TYR A 173 8.41 -6.50 11.54
N ASN A 174 8.98 -5.31 11.70
CA ASN A 174 10.36 -5.03 11.30
C ASN A 174 11.35 -5.89 12.10
N ASP A 175 11.08 -6.12 13.39
CA ASP A 175 11.91 -6.99 14.22
C ASP A 175 11.85 -8.43 13.72
N ARG A 176 10.64 -8.95 13.42
CA ARG A 176 10.47 -10.30 12.86
C ARG A 176 11.15 -10.44 11.51
N ARG A 177 11.09 -9.41 10.66
CA ARG A 177 11.79 -9.39 9.38
C ARG A 177 13.31 -9.48 9.57
N ASN A 178 13.86 -8.67 10.47
CA ASN A 178 15.28 -8.67 10.79
C ASN A 178 15.73 -10.02 11.36
N GLU A 179 14.92 -10.66 12.21
CA GLU A 179 15.20 -12.00 12.74
C GLU A 179 15.25 -13.05 11.63
N CYS A 180 14.30 -13.02 10.68
CA CYS A 180 14.31 -13.92 9.53
C CYS A 180 15.55 -13.73 8.66
N GLU A 181 15.93 -12.48 8.39
CA GLU A 181 17.13 -12.16 7.60
C GLU A 181 18.43 -12.59 8.32
N THR A 182 18.46 -12.44 9.65
CA THR A 182 19.60 -12.90 10.46
C THR A 182 19.70 -14.42 10.42
N ALA A 183 18.59 -15.12 10.64
CA ALA A 183 18.56 -16.58 10.57
C ALA A 183 18.98 -17.10 9.19
N LEU A 184 18.52 -16.44 8.11
CA LEU A 184 18.91 -16.80 6.75
C LEU A 184 20.43 -16.65 6.55
N LYS A 185 21.03 -15.54 6.99
CA LYS A 185 22.48 -15.32 6.92
C LYS A 185 23.27 -16.39 7.67
N GLU A 186 22.80 -16.77 8.88
CA GLU A 186 23.44 -17.83 9.65
C GLU A 186 23.36 -19.18 8.91
N LEU A 187 22.20 -19.52 8.36
CA LEU A 187 22.03 -20.75 7.58
C LEU A 187 22.93 -20.76 6.32
N GLN A 188 23.03 -19.65 5.61
CA GLN A 188 23.89 -19.53 4.44
C GLN A 188 25.37 -19.70 4.76
N THR A 189 25.83 -19.31 5.96
CA THR A 189 27.22 -19.55 6.38
C THR A 189 27.50 -21.01 6.71
N CYS A 190 26.47 -21.78 7.09
CA CYS A 190 26.57 -23.20 7.43
C CYS A 190 26.38 -24.13 6.23
N LEU A 191 25.66 -23.68 5.19
CA LEU A 191 25.29 -24.48 4.02
C LEU A 191 26.07 -24.00 2.79
N LEU A 192 27.16 -24.70 2.46
CA LEU A 192 28.07 -24.37 1.34
C LEU A 192 27.44 -24.40 -0.08
N TYR A 193 26.17 -24.74 -0.23
CA TYR A 193 25.49 -24.91 -1.54
C TYR A 193 24.17 -24.18 -1.68
N THR A 194 23.92 -23.14 -0.92
CA THR A 194 22.74 -22.26 -1.08
C THR A 194 23.12 -20.92 -1.68
N SER A 195 24.09 -20.94 -2.60
CA SER A 195 24.59 -19.74 -3.29
C SER A 195 24.07 -19.62 -4.72
N ASP A 196 22.79 -19.92 -4.98
CA ASP A 196 22.15 -19.63 -6.27
C ASP A 196 20.80 -18.92 -6.02
#